data_6f31c6b8e0f35586e32d279806055f81
#
_entry.id   6f31c6b8e0f35586e32d279806055f81
#
_cell.length_a   1.000
_cell.length_b   1.000
_cell.length_c   1.000
_cell.angle_alpha   90.00
_cell.angle_beta   90.00
_cell.angle_gamma   90.00
#
_symmetry.space_group_name_H-M   'P 1'
#
loop_
_entity.id
_entity.type
_entity.pdbx_description
1 polymer ?
#
loop_
_entity_poly.entity_id
_entity_poly.type
_entity_poly.pdbx_seq_one_letter_code
_entity_poly.pdbx_strand_id
1 'polypeptide(L)'
;YVQSIYFDSDQDVARADQYPNLTAAVNAANQYSQDQIKLLGNADTDATPQYNVGLSERRVQYVAQYLVNHGVSADRFIGIANGDTKPVATNSTAAGKAENRRVDVYIHR
;
A
#
# COMPACT_ATOMS: atom_id res chain seq x y z
N TYR A 1 -3.29 12.29 2.14
CA TYR A 1 -3.13 10.99 2.79
C TYR A 1 -4.47 10.52 3.35
N VAL A 2 -4.79 9.28 3.10
CA VAL A 2 -6.05 8.69 3.57
C VAL A 2 -5.78 7.60 4.59
N GLN A 3 -4.96 6.58 4.21
CA GLN A 3 -4.80 5.37 4.99
C GLN A 3 -3.54 4.64 4.56
N SER A 4 -2.96 3.87 5.46
CA SER A 4 -1.91 2.90 5.14
C SER A 4 -2.41 1.48 5.36
N ILE A 5 -1.99 0.57 4.48
CA ILE A 5 -2.29 -0.86 4.56
C ILE A 5 -0.97 -1.57 4.84
N TYR A 6 -0.92 -2.37 5.90
CA TYR A 6 0.32 -3.01 6.36
C TYR A 6 0.37 -4.49 5.97
N PHE A 7 1.58 -4.99 5.79
CA PHE A 7 1.85 -6.35 5.32
C PHE A 7 2.87 -7.04 6.23
N ASP A 8 2.76 -8.34 6.33
CA ASP A 8 3.77 -9.15 7.01
C ASP A 8 5.04 -9.25 6.16
N SER A 9 6.14 -9.67 6.80
CA SER A 9 7.41 -9.88 6.14
C SER A 9 7.24 -10.77 4.90
N ASP A 10 7.78 -10.31 3.77
CA ASP A 10 7.75 -11.02 2.49
C ASP A 10 6.34 -11.39 1.97
N GLN A 11 5.29 -10.73 2.48
CA GLN A 11 3.92 -10.98 2.03
C GLN A 11 3.40 -9.84 1.17
N ASP A 12 2.62 -10.20 0.16
CA ASP A 12 1.94 -9.25 -0.73
C ASP A 12 0.41 -9.35 -0.63
N VAL A 13 -0.07 -10.04 0.40
CA VAL A 13 -1.49 -10.15 0.77
C VAL A 13 -1.63 -9.59 2.18
N ALA A 14 -2.61 -8.72 2.39
CA ALA A 14 -2.82 -8.11 3.71
C ALA A 14 -3.46 -9.11 4.67
N ARG A 15 -3.08 -9.01 5.96
CA ARG A 15 -3.74 -9.78 7.02
C ARG A 15 -5.19 -9.34 7.19
N ALA A 16 -6.00 -10.22 7.79
CA ALA A 16 -7.41 -9.92 8.07
C ALA A 16 -7.59 -8.68 8.96
N ASP A 17 -6.63 -8.39 9.85
CA ASP A 17 -6.70 -7.20 10.71
C ASP A 17 -6.52 -5.88 9.93
N GLN A 18 -6.18 -5.94 8.65
CA GLN A 18 -6.09 -4.77 7.77
C GLN A 18 -7.39 -4.48 7.03
N TYR A 19 -8.42 -5.32 7.14
CA TYR A 19 -9.70 -5.09 6.46
C TYR A 19 -10.37 -3.78 6.85
N PRO A 20 -10.36 -3.34 8.12
CA PRO A 20 -10.87 -2.01 8.45
C PRO A 20 -10.15 -0.88 7.72
N ASN A 21 -8.82 -0.99 7.55
CA ASN A 21 -8.04 0.00 6.81
C ASN A 21 -8.37 -0.02 5.32
N LEU A 22 -8.53 -1.21 4.75
CA LEU A 22 -8.94 -1.37 3.35
C LEU A 22 -10.34 -0.80 3.12
N THR A 23 -11.27 -1.05 4.05
CA THR A 23 -12.62 -0.49 4.00
C THR A 23 -12.60 1.04 4.07
N ALA A 24 -11.75 1.63 4.91
CA ALA A 24 -11.59 3.08 4.98
C ALA A 24 -11.11 3.64 3.64
N ALA A 25 -10.17 2.95 2.97
CA ALA A 25 -9.69 3.36 1.65
C ALA A 25 -10.80 3.28 0.60
N VAL A 26 -11.60 2.20 0.61
CA VAL A 26 -12.75 2.04 -0.30
C VAL A 26 -13.75 3.19 -0.10
N ASN A 27 -14.10 3.47 1.16
CA ASN A 27 -15.07 4.53 1.47
C ASN A 27 -14.59 5.90 1.02
N ALA A 28 -13.30 6.21 1.24
CA ALA A 28 -12.73 7.48 0.80
C ALA A 28 -12.69 7.57 -0.74
N ALA A 29 -12.34 6.49 -1.42
CA ALA A 29 -12.32 6.46 -2.88
C ALA A 29 -13.71 6.70 -3.48
N ASN A 30 -14.75 6.15 -2.86
CA ASN A 30 -16.12 6.33 -3.30
C ASN A 30 -16.68 7.72 -2.95
N GLN A 31 -16.22 8.30 -1.84
CA GLN A 31 -16.61 9.64 -1.45
C GLN A 31 -16.06 10.71 -2.41
N TYR A 32 -14.83 10.52 -2.87
CA TYR A 32 -14.15 11.43 -3.80
C TYR A 32 -14.05 10.79 -5.19
N SER A 33 -15.19 10.44 -5.75
CA SER A 33 -15.33 9.50 -6.88
C SER A 33 -14.66 9.93 -8.18
N GLN A 34 -14.28 11.20 -8.31
CA GLN A 34 -13.63 11.73 -9.52
C GLN A 34 -12.14 11.97 -9.35
N ASP A 35 -11.61 11.78 -8.14
CA ASP A 35 -10.23 12.11 -7.84
C ASP A 35 -9.29 10.95 -8.17
N GLN A 36 -8.02 11.28 -8.42
CA GLN A 36 -6.97 10.28 -8.58
C GLN A 36 -6.65 9.59 -7.26
N ILE A 37 -6.30 8.32 -7.36
CA ILE A 37 -5.87 7.51 -6.21
C ILE A 37 -4.41 7.13 -6.43
N LYS A 38 -3.52 7.60 -5.57
CA LYS A 38 -2.11 7.28 -5.61
C LYS A 38 -1.82 6.21 -4.57
N LEU A 39 -1.18 5.12 -5.00
CA LEU A 39 -0.80 3.99 -4.16
C LEU A 39 0.72 3.89 -4.16
N LEU A 40 1.32 4.09 -2.99
CA LEU A 40 2.77 4.04 -2.82
C LEU A 40 3.13 2.78 -2.04
N GLY A 41 3.72 1.82 -2.74
CA GLY A 41 4.14 0.55 -2.15
C GLY A 41 5.52 0.63 -1.55
N ASN A 42 5.70 0.00 -0.39
CA ASN A 42 6.94 0.06 0.39
C ASN A 42 7.27 -1.29 1.01
N ALA A 43 8.56 -1.50 1.24
CA ALA A 43 9.11 -2.68 1.89
C ALA A 43 10.11 -2.26 2.97
N ASP A 44 10.43 -3.20 3.88
CA ASP A 44 11.61 -3.06 4.74
C ASP A 44 12.88 -3.47 3.98
N THR A 45 14.03 -3.47 4.67
CA THR A 45 15.32 -3.74 4.05
C THR A 45 15.76 -5.21 4.15
N ASP A 46 14.86 -6.15 4.45
CA ASP A 46 15.23 -7.55 4.71
C ASP A 46 15.66 -8.32 3.46
N ALA A 47 15.34 -7.83 2.25
CA ALA A 47 15.74 -8.46 1.01
C ALA A 47 16.58 -7.51 0.15
N THR A 48 16.93 -7.94 -1.07
CA THR A 48 17.67 -7.06 -1.98
C THR A 48 16.82 -5.89 -2.45
N PRO A 49 17.44 -4.75 -2.82
CA PRO A 49 16.68 -3.61 -3.35
C PRO A 49 15.79 -3.99 -4.53
N GLN A 50 16.28 -4.80 -5.46
CA GLN A 50 15.52 -5.24 -6.64
C GLN A 50 14.31 -6.08 -6.24
N TYR A 51 14.49 -7.03 -5.32
CA TYR A 51 13.39 -7.85 -4.84
C TYR A 51 12.33 -6.97 -4.14
N ASN A 52 12.77 -6.00 -3.35
CA ASN A 52 11.88 -5.12 -2.60
C ASN A 52 11.05 -4.20 -3.49
N VAL A 53 11.59 -3.76 -4.63
CA VAL A 53 10.80 -3.03 -5.63
C VAL A 53 9.67 -3.92 -6.15
N GLY A 54 9.96 -5.15 -6.53
CA GLY A 54 8.94 -6.09 -7.02
C GLY A 54 7.90 -6.41 -5.94
N LEU A 55 8.31 -6.61 -4.70
CA LEU A 55 7.41 -6.86 -3.58
C LEU A 55 6.49 -5.66 -3.33
N SER A 56 7.04 -4.45 -3.33
CA SER A 56 6.26 -3.24 -3.14
C SER A 56 5.26 -3.02 -4.28
N GLU A 57 5.62 -3.39 -5.52
CA GLU A 57 4.69 -3.36 -6.65
C GLU A 57 3.54 -4.35 -6.47
N ARG A 58 3.83 -5.58 -6.05
CA ARG A 58 2.78 -6.58 -5.80
C ARG A 58 1.84 -6.14 -4.67
N ARG A 59 2.36 -5.45 -3.66
CA ARG A 59 1.53 -4.86 -2.59
C ARG A 59 0.60 -3.78 -3.13
N VAL A 60 1.09 -2.92 -4.01
CA VAL A 60 0.26 -1.92 -4.70
C VAL A 60 -0.85 -2.62 -5.49
N GLN A 61 -0.51 -3.67 -6.24
CA GLN A 61 -1.48 -4.43 -7.03
C GLN A 61 -2.56 -5.06 -6.14
N TYR A 62 -2.18 -5.58 -4.98
CA TYR A 62 -3.14 -6.15 -4.04
C TYR A 62 -4.17 -5.10 -3.58
N VAL A 63 -3.70 -3.93 -3.16
CA VAL A 63 -4.59 -2.84 -2.71
C VAL A 63 -5.47 -2.35 -3.86
N ALA A 64 -4.88 -2.13 -5.03
CA ALA A 64 -5.64 -1.71 -6.22
C ALA A 64 -6.75 -2.71 -6.56
N GLN A 65 -6.42 -4.01 -6.57
CA GLN A 65 -7.40 -5.05 -6.88
C GLN A 65 -8.51 -5.11 -5.84
N TYR A 66 -8.17 -4.92 -4.56
CA TYR A 66 -9.17 -4.87 -3.51
C TYR A 66 -10.17 -3.74 -3.75
N LEU A 67 -9.68 -2.55 -4.09
CA LEU A 67 -10.54 -1.40 -4.36
C LEU A 67 -11.38 -1.61 -5.62
N VAL A 68 -10.79 -2.18 -6.67
CA VAL A 68 -11.53 -2.50 -7.91
C VAL A 68 -12.66 -3.48 -7.61
N ASN A 69 -12.42 -4.51 -6.80
CA ASN A 69 -13.44 -5.48 -6.41
C ASN A 69 -14.58 -4.85 -5.60
N HIS A 70 -14.36 -3.66 -5.07
CA HIS A 70 -15.37 -2.90 -4.29
C HIS A 70 -15.90 -1.70 -5.06
N GLY A 71 -15.80 -1.71 -6.39
CA GLY A 71 -16.46 -0.74 -7.25
C GLY A 71 -15.64 0.47 -7.65
N VAL A 72 -14.35 0.50 -7.32
CA VAL A 72 -13.48 1.61 -7.70
C VAL A 72 -12.93 1.37 -9.11
N SER A 73 -13.02 2.38 -9.99
CA SER A 73 -12.55 2.27 -11.36
C SER A 73 -11.03 2.19 -11.44
N ALA A 74 -10.52 1.22 -12.19
CA ALA A 74 -9.08 0.95 -12.30
C ALA A 74 -8.31 2.11 -12.95
N ASP A 75 -8.94 2.92 -13.77
CA ASP A 75 -8.29 4.03 -14.46
C ASP A 75 -7.98 5.23 -13.54
N ARG A 76 -8.46 5.20 -12.30
CA ARG A 76 -8.17 6.24 -11.31
C ARG A 76 -6.80 6.08 -10.63
N PHE A 77 -6.16 4.90 -10.74
CA PHE A 77 -4.97 4.58 -9.95
C PHE A 77 -3.68 5.08 -10.59
N ILE A 78 -2.78 5.59 -9.76
CA ILE A 78 -1.37 5.76 -10.04
C ILE A 78 -0.62 4.95 -9.00
N GLY A 79 0.09 3.90 -9.44
CA GLY A 79 0.89 3.06 -8.56
C GLY A 79 2.36 3.43 -8.63
N ILE A 80 3.01 3.53 -7.48
CA ILE A 80 4.44 3.79 -7.35
C ILE A 80 5.04 2.75 -6.43
N ALA A 81 6.01 1.99 -6.91
CA ALA A 81 6.73 1.00 -6.14
C ALA A 81 8.05 1.58 -5.64
N ASN A 82 8.12 1.92 -4.37
CA ASN A 82 9.29 2.54 -3.76
C ASN A 82 10.37 1.55 -3.31
N GLY A 83 10.03 0.25 -3.22
CA GLY A 83 10.93 -0.70 -2.60
C GLY A 83 11.20 -0.29 -1.15
N ASP A 84 12.47 -0.24 -0.76
CA ASP A 84 12.89 0.13 0.58
C ASP A 84 13.43 1.57 0.68
N THR A 85 13.18 2.43 -0.31
CA THR A 85 13.79 3.75 -0.42
C THR A 85 13.08 4.87 0.34
N LYS A 86 11.86 4.62 0.85
CA LYS A 86 11.03 5.62 1.54
C LYS A 86 10.59 5.12 2.92
N PRO A 87 11.54 4.84 3.83
CA PRO A 87 11.16 4.38 5.17
C PRO A 87 10.45 5.46 5.97
N VAL A 88 9.49 5.07 6.80
CA VAL A 88 8.83 5.94 7.80
C VAL A 88 9.33 5.64 9.20
N ALA A 89 10.07 4.54 9.37
CA ALA A 89 10.62 4.11 10.65
C ALA A 89 11.96 3.43 10.43
N THR A 90 12.66 3.12 11.51
CA THR A 90 13.95 2.43 11.43
C THR A 90 13.78 1.00 10.91
N ASN A 91 14.71 0.56 10.06
CA ASN A 91 14.81 -0.85 9.65
C ASN A 91 15.70 -1.67 10.60
N SER A 92 16.10 -1.10 11.73
CA SER A 92 16.96 -1.76 12.72
C SER A 92 16.17 -2.56 13.76
N THR A 93 14.87 -2.39 13.84
CA THR A 93 14.00 -3.08 14.80
C THR A 93 12.85 -3.77 14.08
N ALA A 94 12.30 -4.82 14.70
CA ALA A 94 11.13 -5.52 14.17
C ALA A 94 9.92 -4.58 14.06
N ALA A 95 9.72 -3.73 15.07
CA ALA A 95 8.60 -2.77 15.07
C ALA A 95 8.74 -1.74 13.95
N GLY A 96 9.94 -1.21 13.72
CA GLY A 96 10.18 -0.24 12.66
C GLY A 96 10.02 -0.87 11.27
N LYS A 97 10.52 -2.09 11.06
CA LYS A 97 10.33 -2.82 9.81
C LYS A 97 8.84 -3.04 9.52
N ALA A 98 8.05 -3.38 10.55
CA ALA A 98 6.61 -3.59 10.40
C ALA A 98 5.91 -2.31 9.91
N GLU A 99 6.33 -1.14 10.38
CA GLU A 99 5.80 0.14 9.93
C GLU A 99 6.18 0.46 8.48
N ASN A 100 7.32 -0.04 8.01
CA ASN A 100 7.79 0.19 6.64
C ASN A 100 7.10 -0.70 5.61
N ARG A 101 6.57 -1.86 6.00
CA ARG A 101 5.88 -2.81 5.11
C ARG A 101 4.44 -2.34 4.88
N ARG A 102 4.26 -1.42 3.93
CA ARG A 102 2.96 -0.77 3.76
C ARG A 102 2.69 -0.30 2.33
N VAL A 103 1.42 -0.04 2.06
CA VAL A 103 0.98 0.77 0.93
C VAL A 103 0.30 2.00 1.50
N ASP A 104 0.78 3.17 1.14
CA ASP A 104 0.13 4.43 1.50
C ASP A 104 -0.87 4.81 0.43
N VAL A 105 -2.08 5.14 0.83
CA VAL A 105 -3.17 5.54 -0.05
C VAL A 105 -3.39 7.04 0.06
N TYR A 106 -3.29 7.72 -1.09
CA TYR A 106 -3.56 9.16 -1.21
C TYR A 106 -4.66 9.35 -2.24
N ILE A 107 -5.58 10.26 -1.95
CA ILE A 107 -6.62 10.67 -2.91
C ILE A 107 -6.46 12.18 -3.10
N HIS A 108 -6.35 12.61 -4.36
CA HIS A 108 -6.16 14.03 -4.66
C HIS A 108 -6.75 14.37 -6.04
N ARG A 109 -7.03 15.65 -6.17
CA ARG A 109 -7.55 16.22 -7.41
C ARG A 109 -6.49 16.44 -8.47
#